data_6d3363f6da38976c9de5a63ce774a1e8
#
_entry.id   6d3363f6da38976c9de5a63ce774a1e8
#
_cell.length_a   1.000
_cell.length_b   1.000
_cell.length_c   1.000
_cell.angle_alpha   90.00
_cell.angle_beta   90.00
_cell.angle_gamma   90.00
#
_symmetry.space_group_name_H-M   'P 1'
#
loop_
_entity.id
_entity.type
_entity.pdbx_description
1 polymer ?
#
loop_
_entity_poly.entity_id
_entity_poly.type
_entity_poly.pdbx_seq_one_letter_code
_entity_poly.pdbx_strand_id
1 'polypeptide(L)'
;MSEAHLIKSFKTYADQVCILKDRGMIIDDPQKAETILSTINYYRLSGYWYPFMDKKHSYFNQKISFQDILDLYNYDMQLRMYLFNQLSKIEIAFRTLIGHELGEYDEQIHLKPNSLGTCALNKKY
;
A
#
# COMPACT_ATOMS: atom_id res chain seq x y z
N MET A 1 -0.22 -28.21 22.17
CA MET A 1 0.05 -28.71 20.80
C MET A 1 0.47 -27.52 19.98
N SER A 2 1.75 -27.44 19.64
CA SER A 2 2.29 -26.31 18.87
C SER A 2 1.78 -26.42 17.43
N GLU A 3 1.04 -25.42 16.98
CA GLU A 3 0.77 -25.23 15.56
C GLU A 3 2.12 -25.06 14.87
N ALA A 4 2.54 -26.08 14.14
CA ALA A 4 3.68 -26.00 13.25
C ALA A 4 3.33 -24.89 12.23
N HIS A 5 3.97 -23.75 12.36
CA HIS A 5 3.92 -22.69 11.37
C HIS A 5 4.47 -23.28 10.07
N LEU A 6 3.57 -23.69 9.17
CA LEU A 6 3.92 -24.22 7.86
C LEU A 6 4.69 -23.13 7.12
N ILE A 7 6.02 -23.25 7.13
CA ILE A 7 6.91 -22.40 6.35
C ILE A 7 6.51 -22.59 4.88
N LYS A 8 5.94 -21.56 4.27
CA LYS A 8 5.58 -21.61 2.85
C LYS A 8 6.85 -21.85 2.03
N SER A 9 6.86 -22.92 1.24
CA SER A 9 7.99 -23.23 0.36
C SER A 9 8.20 -22.12 -0.66
N PHE A 10 9.45 -21.86 -1.02
CA PHE A 10 9.81 -20.94 -2.10
C PHE A 10 9.09 -21.36 -3.41
N LYS A 11 8.60 -20.36 -4.15
CA LYS A 11 7.93 -20.53 -5.45
C LYS A 11 8.60 -19.62 -6.47
N THR A 12 8.99 -20.20 -7.59
CA THR A 12 9.50 -19.43 -8.74
C THR A 12 8.39 -18.53 -9.32
N TYR A 13 8.74 -17.54 -10.14
CA TYR A 13 7.74 -16.72 -10.80
C TYR A 13 6.83 -17.54 -11.73
N ALA A 14 7.40 -18.52 -12.42
CA ALA A 14 6.62 -19.47 -13.23
C ALA A 14 5.61 -20.28 -12.37
N ASP A 15 6.04 -20.78 -11.20
CA ASP A 15 5.13 -21.45 -10.26
C ASP A 15 4.00 -20.53 -9.79
N GLN A 16 4.31 -19.26 -9.52
CA GLN A 16 3.31 -18.27 -9.11
C GLN A 16 2.28 -18.02 -10.21
N VAL A 17 2.71 -17.93 -11.47
CA VAL A 17 1.82 -17.82 -12.63
C VAL A 17 0.94 -19.05 -12.78
N CYS A 18 1.51 -20.26 -12.64
CA CYS A 18 0.74 -21.50 -12.68
C CYS A 18 -0.33 -21.53 -11.57
N ILE A 19 0.02 -21.18 -10.34
CA ILE A 19 -0.93 -21.11 -9.22
C ILE A 19 -2.09 -20.16 -9.51
N LEU A 20 -1.83 -19.00 -10.12
CA LEU A 20 -2.88 -18.04 -10.47
C LEU A 20 -3.81 -18.59 -11.55
N LYS A 21 -3.27 -19.29 -12.56
CA LYS A 21 -4.06 -19.97 -13.59
C LYS A 21 -4.93 -21.09 -13.01
N ASP A 22 -4.35 -21.92 -12.15
CA ASP A 22 -5.06 -23.02 -11.49
C ASP A 22 -6.23 -22.52 -10.63
N ARG A 23 -6.10 -21.31 -10.08
CA ARG A 23 -7.16 -20.64 -9.33
C ARG A 23 -8.21 -19.96 -10.21
N GLY A 24 -8.04 -19.99 -11.52
CA GLY A 24 -9.00 -19.47 -12.50
C GLY A 24 -8.74 -18.06 -13.00
N MET A 25 -7.54 -17.49 -12.76
CA MET A 25 -7.15 -16.20 -13.34
C MET A 25 -6.81 -16.36 -14.82
N ILE A 26 -7.33 -15.47 -15.65
CA ILE A 26 -7.00 -15.42 -17.08
C ILE A 26 -5.64 -14.75 -17.24
N ILE A 27 -4.68 -15.47 -17.80
CA ILE A 27 -3.32 -14.97 -18.09
C ILE A 27 -3.00 -15.25 -19.55
N ASP A 28 -3.10 -14.23 -20.38
CA ASP A 28 -2.89 -14.35 -21.82
C ASP A 28 -1.41 -14.54 -22.17
N ASP A 29 -0.53 -13.80 -21.48
CA ASP A 29 0.91 -13.84 -21.65
C ASP A 29 1.61 -14.22 -20.34
N PRO A 30 1.96 -15.49 -20.15
CA PRO A 30 2.66 -15.96 -18.95
C PRO A 30 4.04 -15.34 -18.75
N GLN A 31 4.80 -15.11 -19.82
CA GLN A 31 6.16 -14.54 -19.72
C GLN A 31 6.12 -13.08 -19.26
N LYS A 32 5.16 -12.31 -19.77
CA LYS A 32 4.89 -10.95 -19.32
C LYS A 32 4.47 -10.97 -17.83
N ALA A 33 3.62 -11.88 -17.42
CA ALA A 33 3.19 -12.00 -16.02
C ALA A 33 4.37 -12.35 -15.09
N GLU A 34 5.27 -13.25 -15.48
CA GLU A 34 6.49 -13.57 -14.73
C GLU A 34 7.39 -12.33 -14.57
N THR A 35 7.61 -11.59 -15.66
CA THR A 35 8.39 -10.34 -15.64
C THR A 35 7.80 -9.33 -14.68
N ILE A 36 6.48 -9.18 -14.68
CA ILE A 36 5.78 -8.27 -13.76
C ILE A 36 5.90 -8.74 -12.31
N LEU A 37 5.73 -10.03 -12.04
CA LEU A 37 5.88 -10.60 -10.70
C LEU A 37 7.32 -10.50 -10.17
N SER A 38 8.32 -10.41 -11.05
CA SER A 38 9.70 -10.17 -10.65
C SER A 38 9.96 -8.72 -10.21
N THR A 39 9.17 -7.77 -10.68
CA THR A 39 9.28 -6.34 -10.34
C THR A 39 8.27 -5.91 -9.27
N ILE A 40 7.06 -6.45 -9.35
CA ILE A 40 5.99 -6.21 -8.38
C ILE A 40 5.75 -7.51 -7.63
N ASN A 41 6.09 -7.54 -6.36
CA ASN A 41 5.98 -8.74 -5.53
C ASN A 41 4.56 -9.33 -5.57
N TYR A 42 4.46 -10.68 -5.64
CA TYR A 42 3.21 -11.44 -5.60
C TYR A 42 2.27 -10.99 -4.46
N TYR A 43 2.82 -10.85 -3.24
CA TYR A 43 2.03 -10.41 -2.09
C TYR A 43 1.48 -8.99 -2.24
N ARG A 44 2.20 -8.12 -2.92
CA ARG A 44 1.72 -6.77 -3.18
C ARG A 44 0.51 -6.78 -4.13
N LEU A 45 0.59 -7.56 -5.21
CA LEU A 45 -0.52 -7.71 -6.15
C LEU A 45 -1.69 -8.49 -5.53
N SER A 46 -1.43 -9.40 -4.60
CA SER A 46 -2.48 -10.20 -3.97
C SER A 46 -3.53 -9.34 -3.25
N GLY A 47 -3.16 -8.19 -2.72
CA GLY A 47 -4.08 -7.23 -2.13
C GLY A 47 -5.17 -6.74 -3.10
N TYR A 48 -4.86 -6.69 -4.40
CA TYR A 48 -5.78 -6.22 -5.43
C TYR A 48 -6.70 -7.30 -5.96
N TRP A 49 -6.27 -8.57 -6.00
CA TRP A 49 -7.15 -9.66 -6.46
C TRP A 49 -7.89 -10.37 -5.32
N TYR A 50 -7.48 -10.17 -4.07
CA TYR A 50 -8.10 -10.80 -2.90
C TYR A 50 -9.64 -10.61 -2.81
N PRO A 51 -10.21 -9.42 -3.11
CA PRO A 51 -11.65 -9.21 -3.10
C PRO A 51 -12.42 -10.04 -4.14
N PHE A 52 -11.75 -10.53 -5.17
CA PHE A 52 -12.34 -11.30 -6.26
C PHE A 52 -12.25 -12.81 -6.06
N MET A 53 -11.70 -13.24 -4.92
CA MET A 53 -11.58 -14.65 -4.55
C MET A 53 -12.81 -15.13 -3.75
N ASP A 54 -13.00 -16.44 -3.73
CA ASP A 54 -13.99 -17.08 -2.87
C ASP A 54 -13.68 -16.89 -1.38
N LYS A 55 -14.63 -17.21 -0.48
CA LYS A 55 -14.46 -17.03 0.97
C LYS A 55 -13.28 -17.84 1.56
N LYS A 56 -12.88 -18.93 0.86
CA LYS A 56 -11.74 -19.75 1.25
C LYS A 56 -10.43 -19.29 0.59
N HIS A 57 -10.50 -18.25 -0.25
CA HIS A 57 -9.37 -17.71 -1.03
C HIS A 57 -8.64 -18.77 -1.87
N SER A 58 -9.38 -19.75 -2.38
CA SER A 58 -8.88 -20.84 -3.17
C SER A 58 -9.03 -20.61 -4.67
N TYR A 59 -10.14 -20.00 -5.09
CA TYR A 59 -10.49 -19.76 -6.49
C TYR A 59 -11.05 -18.36 -6.69
N PHE A 60 -10.95 -17.85 -7.92
CA PHE A 60 -11.58 -16.60 -8.32
C PHE A 60 -13.08 -16.82 -8.57
N ASN A 61 -13.93 -15.97 -7.97
CA ASN A 61 -15.39 -16.07 -8.06
C ASN A 61 -15.95 -15.63 -9.41
N GLN A 62 -15.16 -14.91 -10.20
CA GLN A 62 -15.56 -14.33 -11.48
C GLN A 62 -14.38 -14.36 -12.45
N LYS A 63 -14.68 -14.24 -13.73
CA LYS A 63 -13.64 -14.12 -14.75
C LYS A 63 -12.88 -12.83 -14.55
N ILE A 64 -11.66 -12.92 -14.11
CA ILE A 64 -10.74 -11.80 -13.95
C ILE A 64 -9.42 -12.12 -14.65
N SER A 65 -8.87 -11.13 -15.34
CA SER A 65 -7.57 -11.29 -15.98
C SER A 65 -6.45 -10.69 -15.12
N PHE A 66 -5.25 -11.16 -15.34
CA PHE A 66 -4.06 -10.58 -14.73
C PHE A 66 -3.89 -9.10 -15.15
N GLN A 67 -4.32 -8.75 -16.38
CA GLN A 67 -4.27 -7.38 -16.87
C GLN A 67 -5.24 -6.48 -16.09
N ASP A 68 -6.44 -6.93 -15.76
CA ASP A 68 -7.41 -6.15 -14.95
C ASP A 68 -6.80 -5.80 -13.57
N ILE A 69 -6.08 -6.74 -12.96
CA ILE A 69 -5.38 -6.52 -11.70
C ILE A 69 -4.26 -5.49 -11.84
N LEU A 70 -3.50 -5.54 -12.94
CA LEU A 70 -2.45 -4.56 -13.21
C LEU A 70 -3.02 -3.17 -13.44
N ASP A 71 -4.13 -3.06 -14.15
CA ASP A 71 -4.79 -1.79 -14.40
C ASP A 71 -5.30 -1.18 -13.10
N LEU A 72 -5.88 -2.00 -12.22
CA LEU A 72 -6.29 -1.58 -10.89
C LEU A 72 -5.10 -1.13 -10.03
N TYR A 73 -4.00 -1.88 -10.05
CA TYR A 73 -2.76 -1.52 -9.36
C TYR A 73 -2.20 -0.19 -9.86
N ASN A 74 -2.14 0.00 -11.18
CA ASN A 74 -1.62 1.22 -11.78
C ASN A 74 -2.52 2.43 -11.47
N TYR A 75 -3.84 2.25 -11.51
CA TYR A 75 -4.80 3.27 -11.13
C TYR A 75 -4.61 3.71 -9.67
N ASP A 76 -4.49 2.76 -8.74
CA ASP A 76 -4.25 3.04 -7.33
C ASP A 76 -2.91 3.78 -7.10
N MET A 77 -1.86 3.39 -7.82
CA MET A 77 -0.57 4.08 -7.78
C MET A 77 -0.67 5.54 -8.26
N GLN A 78 -1.37 5.78 -9.36
CA GLN A 78 -1.58 7.13 -9.89
C GLN A 78 -2.41 7.98 -8.93
N LEU A 79 -3.47 7.41 -8.37
CA LEU A 79 -4.32 8.09 -7.39
C LEU A 79 -3.53 8.47 -6.13
N ARG A 80 -2.70 7.55 -5.60
CA ARG A 80 -1.82 7.85 -4.45
C ARG A 80 -0.86 8.98 -4.75
N MET A 81 -0.20 8.95 -5.90
CA MET A 81 0.73 10.01 -6.29
C MET A 81 0.04 11.36 -6.40
N TYR A 82 -1.15 11.38 -6.99
CA TYR A 82 -1.95 12.61 -7.08
C TYR A 82 -2.33 13.14 -5.70
N LEU A 83 -2.89 12.28 -4.84
CA LEU A 83 -3.28 12.67 -3.47
C LEU A 83 -2.08 13.13 -2.65
N PHE A 84 -0.97 12.42 -2.73
CA PHE A 84 0.26 12.79 -2.01
C PHE A 84 0.76 14.18 -2.42
N ASN A 85 0.68 14.49 -3.72
CA ASN A 85 1.06 15.80 -4.25
C ASN A 85 0.15 16.93 -3.72
N GLN A 86 -1.17 16.67 -3.60
CA GLN A 86 -2.10 17.65 -3.01
C GLN A 86 -1.91 17.80 -1.50
N LEU A 87 -1.71 16.69 -0.78
CA LEU A 87 -1.45 16.71 0.66
C LEU A 87 -0.18 17.47 1.01
N SER A 88 0.89 17.35 0.22
CA SER A 88 2.12 18.13 0.41
C SER A 88 1.89 19.63 0.34
N LYS A 89 1.03 20.09 -0.57
CA LYS A 89 0.69 21.53 -0.67
C LYS A 89 -0.08 22.02 0.56
N ILE A 90 -1.02 21.19 1.03
CA ILE A 90 -1.81 21.46 2.22
C ILE A 90 -0.89 21.50 3.45
N GLU A 91 0.02 20.54 3.57
CA GLU A 91 0.99 20.50 4.66
C GLU A 91 1.84 21.77 4.74
N ILE A 92 2.38 22.22 3.59
CA ILE A 92 3.17 23.47 3.52
C ILE A 92 2.32 24.67 3.94
N ALA A 93 1.07 24.77 3.47
CA ALA A 93 0.17 25.85 3.83
C ALA A 93 -0.13 25.87 5.34
N PHE A 94 -0.40 24.70 5.93
CA PHE A 94 -0.61 24.59 7.38
C PHE A 94 0.64 24.94 8.18
N ARG A 95 1.80 24.47 7.78
CA ARG A 95 3.06 24.83 8.45
C ARG A 95 3.30 26.33 8.44
N THR A 96 3.06 26.97 7.29
CA THR A 96 3.23 28.42 7.14
C THR A 96 2.24 29.17 8.04
N LEU A 97 0.96 28.78 8.02
CA LEU A 97 -0.07 29.42 8.83
C LEU A 97 0.22 29.26 10.33
N ILE A 98 0.49 28.04 10.79
CA ILE A 98 0.80 27.76 12.18
C ILE A 98 2.06 28.52 12.63
N GLY A 99 3.11 28.53 11.79
CA GLY A 99 4.34 29.26 12.10
C GLY A 99 4.11 30.76 12.23
N HIS A 100 3.27 31.33 11.37
CA HIS A 100 2.90 32.75 11.43
C HIS A 100 2.11 33.06 12.69
N GLU A 101 1.02 32.35 12.94
CA GLU A 101 0.15 32.57 14.12
C GLU A 101 0.88 32.37 15.45
N LEU A 102 1.69 31.30 15.53
CA LEU A 102 2.49 31.05 16.74
C LEU A 102 3.61 32.09 16.93
N GLY A 103 4.23 32.54 15.83
CA GLY A 103 5.29 33.55 15.85
C GLY A 103 4.80 34.91 16.30
N GLU A 104 3.52 35.26 16.06
CA GLU A 104 2.89 36.47 16.56
C GLU A 104 2.79 36.48 18.10
N TYR A 105 2.59 35.32 18.71
CA TYR A 105 2.56 35.16 20.16
C TYR A 105 3.95 35.22 20.80
N ASP A 106 4.90 34.50 20.27
CA ASP A 106 6.28 34.42 20.75
C ASP A 106 7.17 33.81 19.66
N GLU A 107 8.20 34.54 19.25
CA GLU A 107 9.15 34.11 18.22
C GLU A 107 9.83 32.76 18.53
N GLN A 108 9.92 32.37 19.80
CA GLN A 108 10.54 31.13 20.26
C GLN A 108 9.54 30.10 20.83
N ILE A 109 8.25 30.23 20.55
CA ILE A 109 7.20 29.40 21.15
C ILE A 109 7.43 27.90 20.86
N HIS A 110 8.00 27.58 19.71
CA HIS A 110 8.33 26.19 19.30
C HIS A 110 9.40 25.55 20.19
N LEU A 111 10.20 26.34 20.93
CA LEU A 111 11.19 25.86 21.89
C LEU A 111 10.63 25.74 23.32
N LYS A 112 9.39 26.15 23.54
CA LYS A 112 8.73 26.18 24.85
C LYS A 112 7.61 25.14 24.93
N PRO A 113 7.92 23.85 25.23
CA PRO A 113 6.92 22.77 25.24
C PRO A 113 5.71 23.05 26.13
N ASN A 114 5.90 23.78 27.24
CA ASN A 114 4.84 24.12 28.20
C ASN A 114 3.80 25.06 27.60
N SER A 115 4.15 25.82 26.56
CA SER A 115 3.25 26.76 25.86
C SER A 115 2.47 26.10 24.72
N LEU A 116 2.87 24.89 24.30
CA LEU A 116 2.29 24.17 23.16
C LEU A 116 1.21 23.13 23.57
N GLY A 117 0.86 23.08 24.85
CA GLY A 117 -0.14 22.16 25.39
C GLY A 117 0.43 20.81 25.83
N THR A 118 -0.45 19.98 26.40
CA THR A 118 -0.08 18.71 27.06
C THR A 118 0.54 17.69 26.11
N CYS A 119 0.19 17.71 24.83
CA CYS A 119 0.76 16.78 23.84
C CYS A 119 2.26 17.01 23.59
N ALA A 120 2.73 18.27 23.69
CA ALA A 120 4.13 18.61 23.53
C ALA A 120 5.02 18.17 24.71
N LEU A 121 4.40 17.88 25.86
CA LEU A 121 5.09 17.43 27.06
C LEU A 121 5.32 15.92 27.12
N ASN A 122 4.62 15.15 26.30
CA ASN A 122 4.75 13.69 26.23
C ASN A 122 6.01 13.30 25.42
N LYS A 123 7.12 13.09 26.12
CA LYS A 123 8.40 12.57 25.57
C LYS A 123 8.35 11.09 25.10
N LYS A 124 7.23 10.62 24.56
CA LYS A 124 7.13 9.25 24.03
C LYS A 124 7.08 9.29 22.50
N TYR A 125 8.20 9.71 21.90
CA TYR A 125 8.54 9.37 20.51
C TYR A 125 10.06 9.18 20.43
#